data_c60080dcc816228af5ba8387d225c0f8
#
_entry.id   c60080dcc816228af5ba8387d225c0f8
#
_cell.length_a   1.000
_cell.length_b   1.000
_cell.length_c   1.000
_cell.angle_alpha   90.00
_cell.angle_beta   90.00
_cell.angle_gamma   90.00
#
_symmetry.space_group_name_H-M   'P 1'
#
loop_
_entity.id
_entity.type
_entity.pdbx_description
1 polymer ?
#
loop_
_entity_poly.entity_id
_entity_poly.type
_entity_poly.pdbx_seq_one_letter_code
_entity_poly.pdbx_strand_id
1 'polypeptide(L)'
;MIALVDCNNFYASCERVFRPHLENKPIAVLSNNDGCVIARSNESKALGLKMGEPIFKKRELVRRHNIHLFSSNFALYGDISKRVFDIVSKNIPAYEIYSIDEAFLDFRGIKDPYAFAVHLRRKVKQWTGIPISIGISYTKTLSKVAGYLAKKSPEGVCYLQDKKQISDILGRLPVDEIWGVGMRYAIKLKKYGIHTAKNLLECDETWIRKMMNVVGLRMVRE
;
A
#
# COMPACT_ATOMS: atom_id res chain seq x y z
N MET A 1 -9.55 -16.91 -3.36
CA MET A 1 -9.48 -15.46 -3.30
C MET A 1 -8.54 -15.03 -2.20
N ILE A 2 -7.74 -14.03 -2.46
CA ILE A 2 -6.80 -13.42 -1.52
C ILE A 2 -7.19 -11.96 -1.36
N ALA A 3 -7.18 -11.44 -0.14
CA ALA A 3 -7.30 -10.02 0.11
C ALA A 3 -6.00 -9.47 0.71
N LEU A 4 -5.60 -8.29 0.31
CA LEU A 4 -4.56 -7.49 0.97
C LEU A 4 -5.23 -6.44 1.84
N VAL A 5 -4.90 -6.43 3.12
CA VAL A 5 -5.17 -5.30 4.03
C VAL A 5 -3.91 -4.44 4.10
N ASP A 6 -4.05 -3.13 3.97
CA ASP A 6 -2.96 -2.16 4.02
C ASP A 6 -3.41 -0.95 4.87
N CYS A 7 -2.64 -0.62 5.90
CA CYS A 7 -2.91 0.53 6.76
C CYS A 7 -2.47 1.83 6.07
N ASN A 8 -3.42 2.70 5.76
CA ASN A 8 -3.17 3.92 5.01
C ASN A 8 -2.25 4.89 5.76
N ASN A 9 -1.12 5.27 5.12
CA ASN A 9 -0.16 6.23 5.70
C ASN A 9 0.24 5.86 7.13
N PHE A 10 0.51 4.59 7.39
CA PHE A 10 0.47 3.95 8.70
C PHE A 10 1.11 4.77 9.83
N TYR A 11 2.40 5.11 9.76
CA TYR A 11 3.06 5.85 10.84
C TYR A 11 2.45 7.24 11.09
N ALA A 12 2.10 7.96 10.02
CA ALA A 12 1.41 9.25 10.15
C ALA A 12 0.01 9.09 10.76
N SER A 13 -0.69 8.01 10.44
CA SER A 13 -1.99 7.68 11.03
C SER A 13 -1.85 7.31 12.50
N CYS A 14 -0.80 6.58 12.92
CA CYS A 14 -0.52 6.28 14.31
C CYS A 14 -0.32 7.55 15.14
N GLU A 15 0.46 8.51 14.63
CA GLU A 15 0.66 9.80 15.31
C GLU A 15 -0.64 10.60 15.44
N ARG A 16 -1.51 10.53 14.42
CA ARG A 16 -2.80 11.25 14.40
C ARG A 16 -3.80 10.68 15.42
N VAL A 17 -3.82 9.34 15.65
CA VAL A 17 -4.73 8.71 16.61
C VAL A 17 -4.67 9.37 17.99
N PHE A 18 -3.49 9.74 18.44
CA PHE A 18 -3.27 10.38 19.75
C PHE A 18 -3.32 11.91 19.71
N ARG A 19 -3.54 12.49 18.54
CA ARG A 19 -3.58 13.94 18.29
C ARG A 19 -4.74 14.30 17.36
N PRO A 20 -6.00 14.22 17.84
CA PRO A 20 -7.19 14.47 17.00
C PRO A 20 -7.20 15.87 16.36
N HIS A 21 -6.56 16.86 17.00
CA HIS A 21 -6.41 18.21 16.44
C HIS A 21 -5.57 18.28 15.16
N LEU A 22 -4.87 17.19 14.81
CA LEU A 22 -4.11 17.04 13.56
C LEU A 22 -4.94 16.35 12.44
N GLU A 23 -6.22 16.12 12.65
CA GLU A 23 -7.08 15.63 11.57
C GLU A 23 -7.06 16.62 10.40
N ASN A 24 -6.90 16.11 9.18
CA ASN A 24 -6.75 16.89 7.95
C ASN A 24 -5.54 17.87 7.93
N LYS A 25 -4.58 17.72 8.84
CA LYS A 25 -3.32 18.50 8.83
C LYS A 25 -2.20 17.70 8.18
N PRO A 26 -1.26 18.39 7.49
CA PRO A 26 -0.11 17.71 6.89
C PRO A 26 0.83 17.19 7.98
N ILE A 27 1.11 15.87 7.93
CA ILE A 27 2.01 15.16 8.85
C ILE A 27 3.09 14.46 8.05
N ALA A 28 4.32 14.45 8.56
CA ALA A 28 5.40 13.61 8.10
C ALA A 28 6.13 12.97 9.30
N VAL A 29 6.49 11.71 9.15
CA VAL A 29 7.31 10.98 10.12
C VAL A 29 8.70 10.80 9.53
N LEU A 30 9.71 11.04 10.34
CA LEU A 30 11.11 11.02 9.96
C LEU A 30 11.79 9.72 10.41
N SER A 31 12.90 9.38 9.75
CA SER A 31 13.77 8.27 10.15
C SER A 31 14.36 8.46 11.55
N ASN A 32 14.96 7.40 12.14
CA ASN A 32 15.53 7.43 13.51
C ASN A 32 16.45 8.62 13.81
N ASN A 33 17.17 9.13 12.80
CA ASN A 33 18.07 10.28 12.92
C ASN A 33 17.44 11.59 12.45
N ASP A 34 16.11 11.63 12.29
CA ASP A 34 15.34 12.74 11.75
C ASP A 34 15.83 13.27 10.37
N GLY A 35 16.53 12.41 9.63
CA GLY A 35 17.15 12.82 8.37
C GLY A 35 16.22 12.79 7.17
N CYS A 36 15.41 11.74 7.03
CA CYS A 36 14.61 11.49 5.83
C CYS A 36 13.14 11.19 6.16
N VAL A 37 12.25 11.51 5.23
CA VAL A 37 10.81 11.22 5.34
C VAL A 37 10.57 9.72 5.13
N ILE A 38 10.01 9.03 6.12
CA ILE A 38 9.64 7.60 6.05
C ILE A 38 8.14 7.34 6.03
N ALA A 39 7.31 8.32 6.41
CA ALA A 39 5.86 8.28 6.21
C ALA A 39 5.32 9.70 6.09
N ARG A 40 4.16 9.83 5.46
CA ARG A 40 3.51 11.12 5.24
C ARG A 40 2.01 10.94 5.05
N SER A 41 1.25 11.90 5.57
CA SER A 41 -0.19 11.97 5.35
C SER A 41 -0.55 12.34 3.91
N ASN A 42 -1.81 12.17 3.52
CA ASN A 42 -2.27 12.55 2.19
C ASN A 42 -2.11 14.06 1.93
N GLU A 43 -2.33 14.87 2.95
CA GLU A 43 -2.13 16.31 2.89
C GLU A 43 -0.66 16.66 2.58
N SER A 44 0.29 15.99 3.23
CA SER A 44 1.73 16.17 2.94
C SER A 44 2.12 15.68 1.55
N LYS A 45 1.49 14.59 1.06
CA LYS A 45 1.68 14.11 -0.32
C LYS A 45 1.18 15.13 -1.34
N ALA A 46 0.01 15.73 -1.09
CA ALA A 46 -0.57 16.76 -1.96
C ALA A 46 0.30 18.03 -2.05
N LEU A 47 1.04 18.34 -0.98
CA LEU A 47 2.02 19.44 -0.96
C LEU A 47 3.35 19.09 -1.67
N GLY A 48 3.48 17.89 -2.24
CA GLY A 48 4.64 17.47 -2.99
C GLY A 48 5.80 16.91 -2.16
N LEU A 49 5.60 16.64 -0.85
CA LEU A 49 6.61 15.97 -0.04
C LEU A 49 6.75 14.50 -0.48
N LYS A 50 7.95 14.04 -0.82
CA LYS A 50 8.20 12.68 -1.33
C LYS A 50 8.78 11.76 -0.26
N MET A 51 8.57 10.45 -0.43
CA MET A 51 9.19 9.41 0.39
C MET A 51 10.70 9.40 0.19
N GLY A 52 11.45 9.20 1.29
CA GLY A 52 12.91 9.16 1.25
C GLY A 52 13.59 10.51 1.09
N GLU A 53 12.84 11.61 0.93
CA GLU A 53 13.45 12.94 0.81
C GLU A 53 14.15 13.36 2.11
N PRO A 54 15.38 13.91 2.03
CA PRO A 54 16.03 14.54 3.16
C PRO A 54 15.26 15.77 3.61
N ILE A 55 14.83 15.81 4.89
CA ILE A 55 13.94 16.87 5.39
C ILE A 55 14.60 18.25 5.38
N PHE A 56 15.92 18.30 5.54
CA PHE A 56 16.65 19.58 5.50
C PHE A 56 16.51 20.32 4.16
N LYS A 57 16.29 19.58 3.05
CA LYS A 57 16.03 20.17 1.72
C LYS A 57 14.61 20.70 1.55
N LYS A 58 13.73 20.43 2.52
CA LYS A 58 12.30 20.78 2.47
C LYS A 58 11.87 21.75 3.59
N ARG A 59 12.84 22.35 4.32
CA ARG A 59 12.56 23.25 5.45
C ARG A 59 11.61 24.38 5.09
N GLU A 60 11.75 24.98 3.92
CA GLU A 60 10.86 26.05 3.45
C GLU A 60 9.44 25.52 3.23
N LEU A 61 9.27 24.38 2.55
CA LEU A 61 7.98 23.72 2.35
C LEU A 61 7.30 23.41 3.68
N VAL A 62 8.05 22.85 4.63
CA VAL A 62 7.58 22.49 5.98
C VAL A 62 7.07 23.76 6.70
N ARG A 63 7.86 24.82 6.70
CA ARG A 63 7.49 26.09 7.36
C ARG A 63 6.30 26.76 6.70
N ARG A 64 6.30 26.86 5.36
CA ARG A 64 5.24 27.52 4.57
C ARG A 64 3.87 26.87 4.75
N HIS A 65 3.83 25.54 4.85
CA HIS A 65 2.59 24.77 4.94
C HIS A 65 2.33 24.18 6.33
N ASN A 66 3.12 24.58 7.32
CA ASN A 66 3.00 24.10 8.69
C ASN A 66 2.90 22.55 8.77
N ILE A 67 3.81 21.85 8.08
CA ILE A 67 3.85 20.38 8.11
C ILE A 67 4.35 19.94 9.48
N HIS A 68 3.53 19.15 10.19
CA HIS A 68 3.89 18.60 11.49
C HIS A 68 4.87 17.44 11.31
N LEU A 69 6.08 17.61 11.86
CA LEU A 69 7.14 16.60 11.81
C LEU A 69 7.17 15.78 13.10
N PHE A 70 7.32 14.47 12.96
CA PHE A 70 7.47 13.54 14.07
C PHE A 70 8.72 12.68 13.87
N SER A 71 9.49 12.49 14.92
CA SER A 71 10.48 11.41 14.97
C SER A 71 9.79 10.06 14.97
N SER A 72 10.42 9.03 14.41
CA SER A 72 9.84 7.68 14.39
C SER A 72 9.69 7.10 15.80
N ASN A 73 8.51 6.56 16.09
CA ASN A 73 8.20 5.84 17.33
C ASN A 73 7.83 4.39 17.01
N PHE A 74 8.82 3.54 16.73
CA PHE A 74 8.58 2.17 16.32
C PHE A 74 7.89 1.31 17.39
N ALA A 75 8.06 1.64 18.66
CA ALA A 75 7.33 0.96 19.75
C ALA A 75 5.83 1.22 19.65
N LEU A 76 5.43 2.48 19.43
CA LEU A 76 4.03 2.84 19.18
C LEU A 76 3.49 2.16 17.92
N TYR A 77 4.25 2.18 16.80
CA TYR A 77 3.79 1.61 15.53
C TYR A 77 3.63 0.10 15.62
N GLY A 78 4.54 -0.58 16.34
CA GLY A 78 4.42 -2.03 16.61
C GLY A 78 3.18 -2.38 17.44
N ASP A 79 2.87 -1.61 18.49
CA ASP A 79 1.66 -1.82 19.31
C ASP A 79 0.38 -1.60 18.49
N ILE A 80 0.30 -0.52 17.72
CA ILE A 80 -0.87 -0.25 16.86
C ILE A 80 -1.02 -1.31 15.76
N SER A 81 0.08 -1.72 15.12
CA SER A 81 0.08 -2.82 14.15
C SER A 81 -0.54 -4.09 14.76
N LYS A 82 -0.05 -4.48 15.95
CA LYS A 82 -0.59 -5.63 16.67
C LYS A 82 -2.10 -5.49 16.91
N ARG A 83 -2.58 -4.35 17.38
CA ARG A 83 -4.02 -4.11 17.60
C ARG A 83 -4.85 -4.23 16.32
N VAL A 84 -4.35 -3.69 15.20
CA VAL A 84 -5.02 -3.83 13.90
C VAL A 84 -5.10 -5.29 13.50
N PHE A 85 -3.99 -6.04 13.54
CA PHE A 85 -3.98 -7.43 13.11
C PHE A 85 -4.65 -8.39 14.11
N ASP A 86 -4.72 -8.06 15.38
CA ASP A 86 -5.55 -8.78 16.37
C ASP A 86 -7.07 -8.68 16.02
N ILE A 87 -7.51 -7.55 15.47
CA ILE A 87 -8.89 -7.42 14.96
C ILE A 87 -9.07 -8.25 13.70
N VAL A 88 -8.12 -8.18 12.77
CA VAL A 88 -8.16 -8.94 11.52
C VAL A 88 -8.22 -10.45 11.82
N SER A 89 -7.34 -10.97 12.68
CA SER A 89 -7.24 -12.38 13.02
C SER A 89 -8.53 -12.96 13.66
N LYS A 90 -9.25 -12.14 14.43
CA LYS A 90 -10.54 -12.54 15.02
C LYS A 90 -11.67 -12.67 14.01
N ASN A 91 -11.50 -12.13 12.80
CA ASN A 91 -12.51 -12.17 11.74
C ASN A 91 -12.13 -13.10 10.58
N ILE A 92 -10.84 -13.45 10.46
CA ILE A 92 -10.30 -14.32 9.39
C ILE A 92 -9.34 -15.33 10.02
N PRO A 93 -9.62 -16.64 9.90
CA PRO A 93 -8.79 -17.67 10.53
C PRO A 93 -7.44 -17.87 9.85
N ALA A 94 -7.33 -17.59 8.57
CA ALA A 94 -6.11 -17.78 7.79
C ALA A 94 -5.62 -16.44 7.22
N TYR A 95 -4.48 -15.98 7.71
CA TYR A 95 -3.85 -14.73 7.28
C TYR A 95 -2.32 -14.84 7.40
N GLU A 96 -1.62 -13.99 6.67
CA GLU A 96 -0.16 -13.86 6.68
C GLU A 96 0.22 -12.39 6.84
N ILE A 97 0.85 -12.04 7.96
CA ILE A 97 1.42 -10.69 8.15
C ILE A 97 2.62 -10.57 7.22
N TYR A 98 2.55 -9.62 6.29
CA TYR A 98 3.59 -9.36 5.31
C TYR A 98 4.55 -8.25 5.77
N SER A 99 4.02 -7.21 6.41
CA SER A 99 4.79 -6.10 6.98
C SER A 99 4.13 -5.56 8.24
N ILE A 100 4.67 -4.47 8.80
CA ILE A 100 4.09 -3.80 9.97
C ILE A 100 2.71 -3.20 9.69
N ASP A 101 2.36 -2.97 8.42
CA ASP A 101 1.14 -2.30 7.98
C ASP A 101 0.34 -3.08 6.92
N GLU A 102 0.82 -4.27 6.50
CA GLU A 102 0.17 -5.09 5.48
C GLU A 102 0.01 -6.55 5.91
N ALA A 103 -1.13 -7.15 5.57
CA ALA A 103 -1.38 -8.58 5.70
C ALA A 103 -2.19 -9.14 4.53
N PHE A 104 -1.87 -10.35 4.09
CA PHE A 104 -2.69 -11.12 3.17
C PHE A 104 -3.67 -12.00 3.94
N LEU A 105 -4.92 -12.02 3.48
CA LEU A 105 -6.01 -12.75 4.10
C LEU A 105 -6.56 -13.79 3.13
N ASP A 106 -6.89 -14.95 3.63
CA ASP A 106 -7.59 -15.98 2.85
C ASP A 106 -9.11 -15.72 2.85
N PHE A 107 -9.62 -15.30 1.71
CA PHE A 107 -11.04 -15.01 1.51
C PHE A 107 -11.84 -16.18 0.90
N ARG A 108 -11.24 -17.38 0.86
CA ARG A 108 -12.00 -18.58 0.42
C ARG A 108 -13.15 -18.85 1.37
N GLY A 109 -14.33 -19.12 0.80
CA GLY A 109 -15.55 -19.41 1.58
C GLY A 109 -16.32 -18.19 2.09
N ILE A 110 -15.84 -16.97 1.90
CA ILE A 110 -16.62 -15.76 2.21
C ILE A 110 -17.65 -15.55 1.10
N LYS A 111 -18.95 -15.55 1.47
CA LYS A 111 -20.07 -15.42 0.53
C LYS A 111 -20.07 -14.10 -0.23
N ASP A 112 -19.83 -13.00 0.47
CA ASP A 112 -19.73 -11.66 -0.11
C ASP A 112 -18.42 -11.01 0.33
N PRO A 113 -17.34 -11.20 -0.47
CA PRO A 113 -16.00 -10.65 -0.16
C PRO A 113 -15.98 -9.13 -0.04
N TYR A 114 -16.78 -8.44 -0.87
CA TYR A 114 -16.81 -6.98 -0.87
C TYR A 114 -17.47 -6.42 0.39
N ALA A 115 -18.69 -6.88 0.71
CA ALA A 115 -19.40 -6.43 1.91
C ALA A 115 -18.61 -6.78 3.19
N PHE A 116 -17.99 -7.96 3.23
CA PHE A 116 -17.12 -8.35 4.34
C PHE A 116 -15.93 -7.41 4.50
N ALA A 117 -15.24 -7.06 3.41
CA ALA A 117 -14.11 -6.14 3.44
C ALA A 117 -14.53 -4.73 3.91
N VAL A 118 -15.66 -4.22 3.45
CA VAL A 118 -16.23 -2.93 3.90
C VAL A 118 -16.51 -2.97 5.41
N HIS A 119 -17.11 -4.07 5.91
CA HIS A 119 -17.35 -4.25 7.34
C HIS A 119 -16.05 -4.29 8.14
N LEU A 120 -15.08 -5.10 7.72
CA LEU A 120 -13.76 -5.22 8.37
C LEU A 120 -13.04 -3.87 8.42
N ARG A 121 -13.01 -3.13 7.32
CA ARG A 121 -12.43 -1.78 7.24
C ARG A 121 -13.06 -0.83 8.24
N ARG A 122 -14.39 -0.81 8.32
CA ARG A 122 -15.14 0.03 9.27
C ARG A 122 -14.79 -0.34 10.71
N LYS A 123 -14.79 -1.63 11.03
CA LYS A 123 -14.46 -2.16 12.35
C LYS A 123 -13.05 -1.80 12.80
N VAL A 124 -12.04 -1.98 11.93
CA VAL A 124 -10.65 -1.59 12.23
C VAL A 124 -10.55 -0.09 12.50
N LYS A 125 -11.12 0.76 11.63
CA LYS A 125 -11.12 2.23 11.82
C LYS A 125 -11.80 2.63 13.13
N GLN A 126 -12.95 2.01 13.46
CA GLN A 126 -13.69 2.32 14.68
C GLN A 126 -12.90 1.97 15.96
N TRP A 127 -12.20 0.83 15.96
CA TRP A 127 -11.56 0.32 17.17
C TRP A 127 -10.13 0.79 17.36
N THR A 128 -9.43 1.18 16.30
CA THR A 128 -8.02 1.59 16.35
C THR A 128 -7.77 3.03 15.93
N GLY A 129 -8.74 3.66 15.26
CA GLY A 129 -8.53 4.95 14.60
C GLY A 129 -7.76 4.84 13.26
N ILE A 130 -7.18 3.68 12.93
CA ILE A 130 -6.35 3.50 11.73
C ILE A 130 -7.23 3.24 10.50
N PRO A 131 -7.14 4.07 9.46
CA PRO A 131 -7.78 3.79 8.19
C PRO A 131 -7.03 2.69 7.44
N ILE A 132 -7.75 1.68 6.93
CA ILE A 132 -7.18 0.64 6.10
C ILE A 132 -7.81 0.65 4.71
N SER A 133 -7.09 0.14 3.71
CA SER A 133 -7.62 -0.19 2.40
C SER A 133 -7.54 -1.70 2.18
N ILE A 134 -8.51 -2.26 1.44
CA ILE A 134 -8.58 -3.70 1.19
C ILE A 134 -8.71 -3.96 -0.31
N GLY A 135 -7.72 -4.65 -0.87
CA GLY A 135 -7.72 -5.10 -2.27
C GLY A 135 -7.94 -6.61 -2.35
N ILE A 136 -8.92 -7.07 -3.12
CA ILE A 136 -9.32 -8.47 -3.22
C ILE A 136 -9.15 -8.95 -4.65
N SER A 137 -8.46 -10.08 -4.86
CA SER A 137 -8.34 -10.72 -6.18
C SER A 137 -7.92 -12.19 -6.05
N TYR A 138 -7.51 -12.82 -7.14
CA TYR A 138 -7.17 -14.23 -7.21
C TYR A 138 -5.78 -14.56 -6.64
N THR A 139 -4.82 -13.64 -6.78
CA THR A 139 -3.40 -13.82 -6.39
C THR A 139 -2.94 -12.70 -5.48
N LYS A 140 -1.79 -12.86 -4.81
CA LYS A 140 -1.19 -11.81 -3.98
C LYS A 140 -0.83 -10.57 -4.80
N THR A 141 -0.26 -10.76 -5.99
CA THR A 141 0.11 -9.67 -6.91
C THR A 141 -1.13 -8.87 -7.35
N LEU A 142 -2.18 -9.56 -7.80
CA LEU A 142 -3.43 -8.89 -8.18
C LEU A 142 -4.16 -8.23 -6.98
N SER A 143 -4.04 -8.81 -5.77
CA SER A 143 -4.58 -8.16 -4.56
C SER A 143 -3.86 -6.86 -4.22
N LYS A 144 -2.54 -6.76 -4.49
CA LYS A 144 -1.81 -5.48 -4.37
C LYS A 144 -2.24 -4.47 -5.44
N VAL A 145 -2.52 -4.90 -6.67
CA VAL A 145 -3.11 -4.03 -7.69
C VAL A 145 -4.49 -3.53 -7.23
N ALA A 146 -5.34 -4.43 -6.72
CA ALA A 146 -6.62 -4.04 -6.14
C ALA A 146 -6.47 -3.08 -4.96
N GLY A 147 -5.48 -3.29 -4.08
CA GLY A 147 -5.14 -2.41 -2.96
C GLY A 147 -4.72 -1.00 -3.41
N TYR A 148 -3.93 -0.91 -4.49
CA TYR A 148 -3.58 0.38 -5.09
C TYR A 148 -4.81 1.15 -5.58
N LEU A 149 -5.79 0.46 -6.18
CA LEU A 149 -7.05 1.05 -6.60
C LEU A 149 -7.95 1.39 -5.40
N ALA A 150 -8.00 0.52 -4.40
CA ALA A 150 -8.77 0.73 -3.17
C ALA A 150 -8.34 2.02 -2.45
N LYS A 151 -7.04 2.34 -2.42
CA LYS A 151 -6.53 3.61 -1.84
C LYS A 151 -7.05 4.86 -2.53
N LYS A 152 -7.54 4.74 -3.77
CA LYS A 152 -8.10 5.84 -4.58
C LYS A 152 -9.63 5.85 -4.59
N SER A 153 -10.27 4.81 -4.06
CA SER A 153 -11.72 4.68 -3.96
C SER A 153 -12.21 5.28 -2.64
N PRO A 154 -13.37 5.96 -2.62
CA PRO A 154 -13.98 6.48 -1.38
C PRO A 154 -14.26 5.38 -0.36
N GLU A 155 -14.70 4.21 -0.84
CA GLU A 155 -15.00 3.06 0.00
C GLU A 155 -13.74 2.41 0.58
N GLY A 156 -12.56 2.65 0.00
CA GLY A 156 -11.29 2.06 0.41
C GLY A 156 -11.24 0.54 0.23
N VAL A 157 -12.10 -0.01 -0.65
CA VAL A 157 -12.18 -1.43 -1.00
C VAL A 157 -12.23 -1.56 -2.52
N CYS A 158 -11.49 -2.52 -3.06
CA CYS A 158 -11.55 -2.86 -4.48
C CYS A 158 -11.56 -4.39 -4.63
N TYR A 159 -12.50 -4.90 -5.41
CA TYR A 159 -12.64 -6.32 -5.70
C TYR A 159 -12.48 -6.57 -7.19
N LEU A 160 -11.37 -7.19 -7.59
CA LEU A 160 -11.03 -7.52 -8.95
C LEU A 160 -11.26 -9.01 -9.20
N GLN A 161 -12.35 -9.35 -9.90
CA GLN A 161 -12.71 -10.73 -10.26
C GLN A 161 -12.93 -10.93 -11.76
N ASP A 162 -13.34 -9.90 -12.48
CA ASP A 162 -13.58 -10.00 -13.91
C ASP A 162 -12.28 -9.93 -14.70
N LYS A 163 -12.02 -10.93 -15.55
CA LYS A 163 -10.77 -11.04 -16.33
C LYS A 163 -10.57 -9.87 -17.31
N LYS A 164 -11.66 -9.38 -17.91
CA LYS A 164 -11.60 -8.24 -18.83
C LYS A 164 -11.25 -6.97 -18.08
N GLN A 165 -11.92 -6.73 -16.95
CA GLN A 165 -11.60 -5.61 -16.06
C GLN A 165 -10.14 -5.65 -15.59
N ILE A 166 -9.63 -6.82 -15.16
CA ILE A 166 -8.22 -6.99 -14.78
C ILE A 166 -7.29 -6.63 -15.94
N SER A 167 -7.55 -7.17 -17.14
CA SER A 167 -6.74 -6.86 -18.34
C SER A 167 -6.72 -5.36 -18.67
N ASP A 168 -7.87 -4.69 -18.58
CA ASP A 168 -7.99 -3.25 -18.84
C ASP A 168 -7.22 -2.42 -17.80
N ILE A 169 -7.27 -2.84 -16.52
CA ILE A 169 -6.51 -2.21 -15.44
C ILE A 169 -5.01 -2.40 -15.65
N LEU A 170 -4.54 -3.61 -15.94
CA LEU A 170 -3.13 -3.91 -16.19
C LEU A 170 -2.60 -3.13 -17.42
N GLY A 171 -3.45 -2.87 -18.42
CA GLY A 171 -3.13 -2.04 -19.58
C GLY A 171 -2.85 -0.57 -19.26
N ARG A 172 -3.38 -0.08 -18.14
CA ARG A 172 -3.20 1.31 -17.69
C ARG A 172 -2.29 1.44 -16.46
N LEU A 173 -2.01 0.34 -15.76
CA LEU A 173 -1.17 0.33 -14.57
C LEU A 173 0.30 0.51 -14.97
N PRO A 174 0.98 1.59 -14.51
CA PRO A 174 2.39 1.76 -14.77
C PRO A 174 3.21 0.57 -14.22
N VAL A 175 4.24 0.16 -14.94
CA VAL A 175 5.05 -1.01 -14.58
C VAL A 175 5.74 -0.85 -13.23
N ASP A 176 6.07 0.36 -12.82
CA ASP A 176 6.67 0.71 -11.52
C ASP A 176 5.70 0.62 -10.33
N GLU A 177 4.40 0.46 -10.58
CA GLU A 177 3.39 0.22 -9.53
C GLU A 177 3.16 -1.27 -9.25
N ILE A 178 3.84 -2.16 -10.00
CA ILE A 178 3.74 -3.61 -9.79
C ILE A 178 4.60 -4.02 -8.60
N TRP A 179 4.05 -4.83 -7.72
CA TRP A 179 4.78 -5.43 -6.61
C TRP A 179 6.01 -6.21 -7.11
N GLY A 180 7.18 -5.91 -6.56
CA GLY A 180 8.46 -6.49 -6.99
C GLY A 180 9.18 -5.73 -8.11
N VAL A 181 8.54 -4.74 -8.73
CA VAL A 181 9.18 -3.85 -9.71
C VAL A 181 9.65 -2.57 -9.03
N GLY A 182 10.85 -2.62 -8.45
CA GLY A 182 11.50 -1.43 -7.89
C GLY A 182 12.03 -0.47 -8.96
N MET A 183 12.44 0.73 -8.54
CA MET A 183 12.92 1.80 -9.44
C MET A 183 13.95 1.32 -10.47
N ARG A 184 14.90 0.46 -10.06
CA ARG A 184 15.95 -0.04 -10.99
C ARG A 184 15.34 -0.89 -12.10
N TYR A 185 14.42 -1.79 -11.78
CA TYR A 185 13.72 -2.60 -12.77
C TYR A 185 12.79 -1.72 -13.64
N ALA A 186 12.07 -0.78 -13.06
CA ALA A 186 11.20 0.12 -13.78
C ALA A 186 11.97 0.92 -14.87
N ILE A 187 13.11 1.51 -14.51
CA ILE A 187 13.97 2.22 -15.48
C ILE A 187 14.42 1.28 -16.59
N LYS A 188 14.84 0.06 -16.23
CA LYS A 188 15.33 -0.93 -17.19
C LYS A 188 14.20 -1.38 -18.14
N LEU A 189 13.02 -1.73 -17.62
CA LEU A 189 11.87 -2.15 -18.39
C LEU A 189 11.41 -1.04 -19.36
N LYS A 190 11.30 0.20 -18.88
CA LYS A 190 10.91 1.36 -19.70
C LYS A 190 11.86 1.61 -20.88
N LYS A 191 13.17 1.31 -20.76
CA LYS A 191 14.12 1.35 -21.87
C LYS A 191 13.83 0.34 -22.98
N TYR A 192 13.14 -0.76 -22.67
CA TYR A 192 12.69 -1.77 -23.62
C TYR A 192 11.23 -1.57 -24.06
N GLY A 193 10.65 -0.38 -23.83
CA GLY A 193 9.28 -0.06 -24.23
C GLY A 193 8.18 -0.66 -23.33
N ILE A 194 8.56 -1.26 -22.18
CA ILE A 194 7.62 -1.87 -21.24
C ILE A 194 7.21 -0.82 -20.22
N HIS A 195 6.07 -0.18 -20.44
CA HIS A 195 5.56 0.92 -19.63
C HIS A 195 4.42 0.52 -18.69
N THR A 196 3.69 -0.55 -19.02
CA THR A 196 2.51 -1.00 -18.26
C THR A 196 2.68 -2.43 -17.75
N ALA A 197 1.85 -2.79 -16.77
CA ALA A 197 1.78 -4.16 -16.25
C ALA A 197 1.44 -5.16 -17.36
N LYS A 198 0.52 -4.80 -18.27
CA LYS A 198 0.14 -5.65 -19.40
C LYS A 198 1.31 -5.85 -20.37
N ASN A 199 2.09 -4.81 -20.69
CA ASN A 199 3.29 -5.00 -21.52
C ASN A 199 4.27 -5.99 -20.92
N LEU A 200 4.43 -5.96 -19.56
CA LEU A 200 5.29 -6.93 -18.89
C LEU A 200 4.71 -8.35 -18.96
N LEU A 201 3.40 -8.51 -18.77
CA LEU A 201 2.70 -9.80 -18.87
C LEU A 201 2.83 -10.44 -20.26
N GLU A 202 2.90 -9.63 -21.32
CA GLU A 202 3.00 -10.07 -22.72
C GLU A 202 4.45 -10.40 -23.15
N CYS A 203 5.44 -10.19 -22.28
CA CYS A 203 6.83 -10.52 -22.59
C CYS A 203 7.11 -12.03 -22.53
N ASP A 204 8.09 -12.48 -23.34
CA ASP A 204 8.59 -13.85 -23.28
C ASP A 204 9.18 -14.20 -21.90
N GLU A 205 8.84 -15.38 -21.38
CA GLU A 205 9.25 -15.82 -20.04
C GLU A 205 10.77 -15.97 -19.91
N THR A 206 11.46 -16.42 -20.96
CA THR A 206 12.93 -16.56 -20.96
C THR A 206 13.57 -15.18 -20.83
N TRP A 207 13.02 -14.21 -21.54
CA TRP A 207 13.46 -12.82 -21.47
C TRP A 207 13.21 -12.23 -20.07
N ILE A 208 12.00 -12.44 -19.48
CA ILE A 208 11.69 -11.99 -18.11
C ILE A 208 12.67 -12.59 -17.11
N ARG A 209 12.93 -13.90 -17.19
CA ARG A 209 13.87 -14.60 -16.31
C ARG A 209 15.28 -14.04 -16.41
N LYS A 210 15.74 -13.69 -17.61
CA LYS A 210 17.04 -13.05 -17.84
C LYS A 210 17.11 -11.63 -17.28
N MET A 211 16.01 -10.88 -17.38
CA MET A 211 15.95 -9.47 -16.99
C MET A 211 15.70 -9.27 -15.50
N MET A 212 14.83 -10.09 -14.89
CA MET A 212 14.31 -9.92 -13.53
C MET A 212 14.55 -11.12 -12.62
N ASN A 213 15.29 -12.14 -13.09
CA ASN A 213 15.51 -13.45 -12.45
C ASN A 213 14.23 -14.29 -12.25
N VAL A 214 14.36 -15.40 -11.48
CA VAL A 214 13.25 -16.32 -11.21
C VAL A 214 12.14 -15.68 -10.36
N VAL A 215 12.46 -14.71 -9.52
CA VAL A 215 11.48 -14.03 -8.67
C VAL A 215 10.57 -13.15 -9.53
N GLY A 216 11.14 -12.40 -10.48
CA GLY A 216 10.37 -11.61 -11.44
C GLY A 216 9.48 -12.49 -12.32
N LEU A 217 9.97 -13.64 -12.79
CA LEU A 217 9.17 -14.59 -13.56
C LEU A 217 7.98 -15.13 -12.75
N ARG A 218 8.20 -15.49 -11.47
CA ARG A 218 7.11 -15.96 -10.59
C ARG A 218 6.05 -14.89 -10.39
N MET A 219 6.46 -13.66 -10.19
CA MET A 219 5.54 -12.54 -10.03
C MET A 219 4.69 -12.31 -11.29
N VAL A 220 5.28 -12.43 -12.50
CA VAL A 220 4.54 -12.27 -13.76
C VAL A 220 3.56 -13.43 -14.01
N ARG A 221 3.89 -14.65 -13.58
CA ARG A 221 3.00 -15.82 -13.68
C ARG A 221 1.84 -15.76 -12.69
N GLU A 222 1.95 -15.00 -11.64
CA GLU A 222 0.93 -14.81 -10.62
C GLU A 222 -0.16 -13.81 -11.06
#